data_9d2f95f62b5cfea9f9b0ea58ed6046d1
#
_entry.id   9d2f95f62b5cfea9f9b0ea58ed6046d1
#
_cell.length_a   1.000
_cell.length_b   1.000
_cell.length_c   1.000
_cell.angle_alpha   90.00
_cell.angle_beta   90.00
_cell.angle_gamma   90.00
#
_symmetry.space_group_name_H-M   'P 1'
#
loop_
_entity.id
_entity.type
_entity.pdbx_description
1 polymer ?
#
loop_
_entity_poly.entity_id
_entity_poly.type
_entity_poly.pdbx_seq_one_letter_code
_entity_poly.pdbx_strand_id
1 'polypeptide(L)'
;MSETNNNNYVKGILFILLAAVGFGFMSFFVRLSGDLPSVEKSFFRNLVAAIFAAGVLIRNKVPLTIKKECRFPLFIRCAFGTTGILCNFYAIDHLLLANANILNKLSPFFAVIFSYFILKEKIKPLQILCLILAFFGCLCIVKPGLTNVSVFPALMGVFGGLCAGLAYTMVRKMGMQRVKGPVIVFYFSAFSTLIVIPWIAAHFVMPTPKQILILIGAGLGA
;
A
#
# COMPACT_ATOMS: atom_id res chain seq x y z
N MET A 1 13.31 -8.01 -32.02
CA MET A 1 13.01 -6.93 -31.01
C MET A 1 11.59 -7.00 -30.43
N SER A 2 10.63 -7.69 -31.04
CA SER A 2 9.23 -7.82 -30.55
C SER A 2 9.03 -8.82 -29.41
N GLU A 3 9.70 -9.96 -29.43
CA GLU A 3 9.49 -11.04 -28.45
C GLU A 3 10.01 -10.72 -27.03
N THR A 4 11.15 -10.07 -26.93
CA THR A 4 11.72 -9.64 -25.63
C THR A 4 10.85 -8.57 -24.93
N ASN A 5 10.17 -7.75 -25.71
CA ASN A 5 9.27 -6.71 -25.15
C ASN A 5 7.97 -7.34 -24.64
N ASN A 6 7.43 -8.33 -25.36
CA ASN A 6 6.24 -9.06 -24.97
C ASN A 6 6.46 -9.89 -23.68
N ASN A 7 7.62 -10.52 -23.56
CA ASN A 7 7.97 -11.33 -22.38
C ASN A 7 8.14 -10.46 -21.10
N ASN A 8 8.64 -9.24 -21.22
CA ASN A 8 8.72 -8.30 -20.11
C ASN A 8 7.36 -7.75 -19.71
N TYR A 9 6.45 -7.56 -20.67
CA TYR A 9 5.07 -7.12 -20.41
C TYR A 9 4.27 -8.19 -19.66
N VAL A 10 4.34 -9.45 -20.10
CA VAL A 10 3.69 -10.59 -19.43
C VAL A 10 4.21 -10.78 -18.00
N LYS A 11 5.53 -10.70 -17.79
CA LYS A 11 6.12 -10.72 -16.44
C LYS A 11 5.61 -9.59 -15.55
N GLY A 12 5.46 -8.38 -16.11
CA GLY A 12 4.90 -7.24 -15.39
C GLY A 12 3.46 -7.50 -14.92
N ILE A 13 2.61 -8.05 -15.78
CA ILE A 13 1.23 -8.41 -15.43
C ILE A 13 1.21 -9.48 -14.34
N LEU A 14 2.05 -10.53 -14.46
CA LEU A 14 2.14 -11.58 -13.46
C LEU A 14 2.53 -11.03 -12.08
N PHE A 15 3.52 -10.12 -12.01
CA PHE A 15 3.91 -9.49 -10.75
C PHE A 15 2.80 -8.62 -10.15
N ILE A 16 2.01 -7.93 -10.99
CA ILE A 16 0.86 -7.15 -10.51
C ILE A 16 -0.21 -8.06 -9.92
N LEU A 17 -0.50 -9.20 -10.58
CA LEU A 17 -1.45 -10.19 -10.07
C LEU A 17 -0.98 -10.80 -8.75
N LEU A 18 0.28 -11.19 -8.65
CA LEU A 18 0.87 -11.69 -7.40
C LEU A 18 0.81 -10.66 -6.27
N ALA A 19 1.10 -9.39 -6.59
CA ALA A 19 0.97 -8.31 -5.62
C ALA A 19 -0.49 -8.11 -5.16
N ALA A 20 -1.45 -8.21 -6.07
CA ALA A 20 -2.88 -8.10 -5.72
C ALA A 20 -3.32 -9.24 -4.78
N VAL A 21 -2.85 -10.47 -5.02
CA VAL A 21 -3.09 -11.62 -4.14
C VAL A 21 -2.42 -11.38 -2.78
N GLY A 22 -1.17 -10.93 -2.76
CA GLY A 22 -0.46 -10.58 -1.52
C GLY A 22 -1.21 -9.53 -0.69
N PHE A 23 -1.68 -8.45 -1.30
CA PHE A 23 -2.51 -7.45 -0.62
C PHE A 23 -3.84 -8.00 -0.09
N GLY A 24 -4.44 -8.96 -0.80
CA GLY A 24 -5.64 -9.68 -0.34
C GLY A 24 -5.35 -10.46 0.95
N PHE A 25 -4.27 -11.24 0.97
CA PHE A 25 -3.82 -11.96 2.17
C PHE A 25 -3.44 -11.00 3.30
N MET A 26 -2.72 -9.92 3.01
CA MET A 26 -2.40 -8.89 4.01
C MET A 26 -3.68 -8.36 4.68
N SER A 27 -4.68 -7.95 3.91
CA SER A 27 -5.95 -7.43 4.46
C SER A 27 -6.69 -8.48 5.29
N PHE A 28 -6.68 -9.73 4.86
CA PHE A 28 -7.26 -10.85 5.60
C PHE A 28 -6.55 -11.07 6.94
N PHE A 29 -5.23 -11.13 6.96
CA PHE A 29 -4.46 -11.29 8.20
C PHE A 29 -4.62 -10.08 9.14
N VAL A 30 -4.66 -8.86 8.61
CA VAL A 30 -4.93 -7.66 9.42
C VAL A 30 -6.30 -7.76 10.10
N ARG A 31 -7.32 -8.25 9.41
CA ARG A 31 -8.64 -8.47 10.02
C ARG A 31 -8.63 -9.61 11.04
N LEU A 32 -7.92 -10.70 10.73
CA LEU A 32 -7.82 -11.88 11.60
C LEU A 32 -7.03 -11.61 12.90
N SER A 33 -6.18 -10.57 12.93
CA SER A 33 -5.44 -10.16 14.14
C SER A 33 -6.32 -9.61 15.27
N GLY A 34 -7.64 -9.41 15.00
CA GLY A 34 -8.63 -9.05 16.01
C GLY A 34 -8.47 -7.63 16.57
N ASP A 35 -8.63 -7.48 17.88
CA ASP A 35 -8.78 -6.19 18.57
C ASP A 35 -7.47 -5.42 18.83
N LEU A 36 -6.38 -5.79 18.19
CA LEU A 36 -5.14 -5.01 18.26
C LEU A 36 -5.32 -3.62 17.60
N PRO A 37 -4.73 -2.56 18.16
CA PRO A 37 -4.79 -1.23 17.57
C PRO A 37 -4.23 -1.20 16.14
N SER A 38 -4.88 -0.46 15.23
CA SER A 38 -4.45 -0.35 13.82
C SER A 38 -3.01 0.11 13.66
N VAL A 39 -2.53 0.97 14.57
CA VAL A 39 -1.15 1.46 14.60
C VAL A 39 -0.16 0.33 14.87
N GLU A 40 -0.51 -0.55 15.81
CA GLU A 40 0.31 -1.71 16.19
C GLU A 40 0.36 -2.75 15.08
N LYS A 41 -0.79 -3.05 14.44
CA LYS A 41 -0.84 -3.88 13.23
C LYS A 41 0.06 -3.33 12.14
N SER A 42 0.04 -2.00 11.92
CA SER A 42 0.90 -1.31 10.96
C SER A 42 2.39 -1.44 11.32
N PHE A 43 2.74 -1.33 12.60
CA PHE A 43 4.11 -1.51 13.09
C PHE A 43 4.66 -2.88 12.73
N PHE A 44 4.00 -3.95 13.17
CA PHE A 44 4.47 -5.32 12.91
C PHE A 44 4.56 -5.61 11.41
N ARG A 45 3.56 -5.23 10.65
CA ARG A 45 3.56 -5.37 9.19
C ARG A 45 4.77 -4.68 8.56
N ASN A 46 5.04 -3.42 8.92
CA ASN A 46 6.16 -2.67 8.34
C ASN A 46 7.51 -3.17 8.86
N LEU A 47 7.60 -3.60 10.11
CA LEU A 47 8.81 -4.20 10.66
C LEU A 47 9.22 -5.45 9.87
N VAL A 48 8.27 -6.36 9.63
CA VAL A 48 8.52 -7.58 8.84
C VAL A 48 8.92 -7.22 7.40
N ALA A 49 8.20 -6.27 6.77
CA ALA A 49 8.54 -5.81 5.42
C ALA A 49 9.93 -5.15 5.35
N ALA A 50 10.33 -4.38 6.39
CA ALA A 50 11.67 -3.78 6.47
C ALA A 50 12.76 -4.84 6.57
N ILE A 51 12.58 -5.86 7.43
CA ILE A 51 13.53 -6.96 7.60
C ILE A 51 13.67 -7.74 6.29
N PHE A 52 12.55 -8.06 5.64
CA PHE A 52 12.56 -8.77 4.36
C PHE A 52 13.26 -7.95 3.26
N ALA A 53 12.93 -6.66 3.14
CA ALA A 53 13.56 -5.77 2.18
C ALA A 53 15.07 -5.61 2.45
N ALA A 54 15.49 -5.51 3.72
CA ALA A 54 16.90 -5.48 4.11
C ALA A 54 17.62 -6.77 3.67
N GLY A 55 17.01 -7.94 3.91
CA GLY A 55 17.55 -9.22 3.47
C GLY A 55 17.76 -9.28 1.95
N VAL A 56 16.78 -8.81 1.17
CA VAL A 56 16.88 -8.74 -0.30
C VAL A 56 17.99 -7.78 -0.73
N LEU A 57 18.13 -6.62 -0.08
CA LEU A 57 19.17 -5.63 -0.39
C LEU A 57 20.59 -6.18 -0.11
N ILE A 58 20.77 -6.83 1.04
CA ILE A 58 22.05 -7.44 1.42
C ILE A 58 22.42 -8.57 0.45
N ARG A 59 21.47 -9.47 0.18
CA ARG A 59 21.70 -10.61 -0.74
C ARG A 59 22.07 -10.15 -2.14
N ASN A 60 21.42 -9.11 -2.66
CA ASN A 60 21.65 -8.59 -4.00
C ASN A 60 22.73 -7.50 -4.06
N LYS A 61 23.42 -7.22 -2.95
CA LYS A 61 24.45 -6.16 -2.84
C LYS A 61 24.00 -4.82 -3.42
N VAL A 62 22.73 -4.43 -3.15
CA VAL A 62 22.14 -3.19 -3.65
C VAL A 62 22.48 -2.05 -2.71
N PRO A 63 23.14 -0.97 -3.18
CA PRO A 63 23.44 0.16 -2.31
C PRO A 63 22.17 0.91 -1.91
N LEU A 64 22.11 1.35 -0.66
CA LEU A 64 21.02 2.17 -0.11
C LEU A 64 21.07 3.64 -0.58
N THR A 65 22.03 3.96 -1.46
CA THR A 65 22.26 5.33 -1.90
C THR A 65 21.10 5.81 -2.78
N ILE A 66 20.53 6.96 -2.43
CA ILE A 66 19.45 7.61 -3.16
C ILE A 66 19.94 8.93 -3.72
N LYS A 67 19.72 9.15 -5.03
CA LYS A 67 20.01 10.42 -5.70
C LYS A 67 19.29 11.57 -5.01
N LYS A 68 19.91 12.75 -4.98
CA LYS A 68 19.33 13.96 -4.33
C LYS A 68 17.94 14.29 -4.86
N GLU A 69 17.69 14.09 -6.15
CA GLU A 69 16.41 14.34 -6.83
C GLU A 69 15.29 13.39 -6.37
N CYS A 70 15.66 12.18 -5.88
CA CYS A 70 14.70 11.19 -5.41
C CYS A 70 14.37 11.32 -3.92
N ARG A 71 15.08 12.16 -3.15
CA ARG A 71 14.88 12.28 -1.69
C ARG A 71 13.51 12.85 -1.35
N PHE A 72 13.09 13.91 -2.03
CA PHE A 72 11.78 14.52 -1.82
C PHE A 72 10.62 13.60 -2.23
N PRO A 73 10.62 12.96 -3.43
CA PRO A 73 9.64 11.93 -3.76
C PRO A 73 9.60 10.78 -2.75
N LEU A 74 10.76 10.34 -2.23
CA LEU A 74 10.83 9.30 -1.21
C LEU A 74 10.20 9.75 0.11
N PHE A 75 10.48 10.97 0.55
CA PHE A 75 9.87 11.52 1.77
C PHE A 75 8.34 11.56 1.65
N ILE A 76 7.80 12.09 0.54
CA ILE A 76 6.35 12.08 0.28
C ILE A 76 5.82 10.65 0.27
N ARG A 77 6.52 9.70 -0.39
CA ARG A 77 6.15 8.29 -0.39
C ARG A 77 6.06 7.73 1.03
N CYS A 78 7.02 8.05 1.88
CA CYS A 78 7.05 7.57 3.26
C CYS A 78 5.93 8.19 4.10
N ALA A 79 5.77 9.50 4.08
CA ALA A 79 4.78 10.21 4.86
C ALA A 79 3.35 9.82 4.46
N PHE A 80 2.99 10.01 3.19
CA PHE A 80 1.65 9.70 2.71
C PHE A 80 1.36 8.20 2.65
N GLY A 81 2.38 7.38 2.37
CA GLY A 81 2.22 5.94 2.42
C GLY A 81 1.91 5.42 3.83
N THR A 82 2.58 5.94 4.86
CA THR A 82 2.32 5.58 6.26
C THR A 82 0.93 6.04 6.69
N THR A 83 0.58 7.30 6.41
CA THR A 83 -0.77 7.83 6.68
C THR A 83 -1.84 7.00 5.98
N GLY A 84 -1.62 6.65 4.70
CA GLY A 84 -2.54 5.82 3.93
C GLY A 84 -2.77 4.43 4.54
N ILE A 85 -1.71 3.78 5.04
CA ILE A 85 -1.82 2.48 5.70
C ILE A 85 -2.59 2.60 7.02
N LEU A 86 -2.28 3.59 7.84
CA LEU A 86 -2.96 3.78 9.13
C LEU A 86 -4.46 4.02 8.92
N CYS A 87 -4.82 4.90 7.98
CA CYS A 87 -6.21 5.16 7.63
C CYS A 87 -6.93 3.93 7.06
N ASN A 88 -6.24 3.15 6.21
CA ASN A 88 -6.80 1.92 5.65
C ASN A 88 -7.02 0.85 6.73
N PHE A 89 -6.06 0.67 7.64
CA PHE A 89 -6.21 -0.30 8.73
C PHE A 89 -7.32 0.12 9.70
N TYR A 90 -7.42 1.41 10.00
CA TYR A 90 -8.53 1.96 10.76
C TYR A 90 -9.88 1.66 10.09
N ALA A 91 -9.97 1.85 8.77
CA ALA A 91 -11.17 1.52 8.02
C ALA A 91 -11.48 0.00 8.04
N ILE A 92 -10.46 -0.87 7.95
CA ILE A 92 -10.62 -2.34 8.04
C ILE A 92 -11.15 -2.75 9.42
N ASP A 93 -10.72 -2.09 10.48
CA ASP A 93 -11.16 -2.41 11.84
C ASP A 93 -12.62 -1.98 12.14
N HIS A 94 -13.07 -0.87 11.52
CA HIS A 94 -14.37 -0.26 11.83
C HIS A 94 -15.44 -0.45 10.75
N LEU A 95 -15.09 -0.98 9.57
CA LEU A 95 -16.03 -1.27 8.48
C LEU A 95 -16.05 -2.76 8.18
N LEU A 96 -17.04 -3.18 7.39
CA LEU A 96 -16.95 -4.48 6.74
C LEU A 96 -15.70 -4.53 5.86
N LEU A 97 -14.92 -5.61 5.93
CA LEU A 97 -13.67 -5.77 5.18
C LEU A 97 -13.84 -5.47 3.68
N ALA A 98 -14.98 -5.87 3.13
CA ALA A 98 -15.34 -5.61 1.76
C ALA A 98 -15.45 -4.11 1.46
N ASN A 99 -16.13 -3.34 2.32
CA ASN A 99 -16.29 -1.88 2.15
C ASN A 99 -14.94 -1.16 2.30
N ALA A 100 -14.14 -1.51 3.28
CA ALA A 100 -12.80 -0.96 3.46
C ALA A 100 -11.89 -1.22 2.22
N ASN A 101 -11.95 -2.44 1.68
CA ASN A 101 -11.19 -2.79 0.49
C ASN A 101 -11.65 -2.02 -0.76
N ILE A 102 -12.94 -1.73 -0.93
CA ILE A 102 -13.41 -0.87 -2.02
C ILE A 102 -12.87 0.54 -1.89
N LEU A 103 -12.95 1.13 -0.71
CA LEU A 103 -12.43 2.48 -0.48
C LEU A 103 -10.92 2.54 -0.79
N ASN A 104 -10.18 1.50 -0.46
CA ASN A 104 -8.78 1.39 -0.82
C ASN A 104 -8.55 1.26 -2.35
N LYS A 105 -9.50 0.66 -3.10
CA LYS A 105 -9.46 0.60 -4.57
C LYS A 105 -9.67 1.95 -5.26
N LEU A 106 -9.98 3.02 -4.52
CA LEU A 106 -9.92 4.39 -5.04
C LEU A 106 -8.47 4.86 -5.27
N SER A 107 -7.48 4.22 -4.65
CA SER A 107 -6.07 4.63 -4.78
C SER A 107 -5.54 4.66 -6.23
N PRO A 108 -5.87 3.73 -7.16
CA PRO A 108 -5.47 3.84 -8.56
C PRO A 108 -6.08 5.07 -9.27
N PHE A 109 -7.31 5.48 -8.91
CA PHE A 109 -7.94 6.68 -9.47
C PHE A 109 -7.15 7.93 -9.06
N PHE A 110 -6.87 8.06 -7.77
CA PHE A 110 -6.05 9.15 -7.27
C PHE A 110 -4.62 9.11 -7.87
N ALA A 111 -4.04 7.92 -8.04
CA ALA A 111 -2.74 7.79 -8.68
C ALA A 111 -2.73 8.26 -10.12
N VAL A 112 -3.79 8.02 -10.90
CA VAL A 112 -3.92 8.55 -12.27
C VAL A 112 -4.03 10.08 -12.24
N ILE A 113 -4.85 10.65 -11.36
CA ILE A 113 -4.99 12.09 -11.20
C ILE A 113 -3.64 12.73 -10.83
N PHE A 114 -2.95 12.20 -9.83
CA PHE A 114 -1.64 12.71 -9.42
C PHE A 114 -0.55 12.51 -10.48
N SER A 115 -0.61 11.41 -11.25
CA SER A 115 0.32 11.20 -12.37
C SER A 115 0.15 12.26 -13.44
N TYR A 116 -1.08 12.66 -13.75
CA TYR A 116 -1.33 13.73 -14.70
C TYR A 116 -0.70 15.06 -14.24
N PHE A 117 -0.93 15.44 -12.98
CA PHE A 117 -0.42 16.72 -12.47
C PHE A 117 1.10 16.70 -12.17
N ILE A 118 1.61 15.63 -11.57
CA ILE A 118 2.99 15.56 -11.06
C ILE A 118 3.98 15.05 -12.11
N LEU A 119 3.59 14.04 -12.89
CA LEU A 119 4.42 13.44 -13.91
C LEU A 119 4.16 14.03 -15.31
N LYS A 120 3.10 14.86 -15.44
CA LYS A 120 2.65 15.45 -16.71
C LYS A 120 2.41 14.41 -17.80
N GLU A 121 1.94 13.22 -17.39
CA GLU A 121 1.64 12.13 -18.32
C GLU A 121 0.31 12.37 -19.00
N LYS A 122 0.25 12.12 -20.31
CA LYS A 122 -1.02 12.14 -21.06
C LYS A 122 -1.82 10.88 -20.73
N ILE A 123 -2.99 11.05 -20.14
CA ILE A 123 -3.90 9.96 -19.84
C ILE A 123 -4.66 9.63 -21.12
N LYS A 124 -4.62 8.35 -21.53
CA LYS A 124 -5.43 7.88 -22.67
C LYS A 124 -6.88 7.70 -22.22
N PRO A 125 -7.88 8.14 -23.02
CA PRO A 125 -9.31 8.00 -22.65
C PRO A 125 -9.70 6.55 -22.37
N LEU A 126 -9.09 5.59 -23.06
CA LEU A 126 -9.30 4.16 -22.80
C LEU A 126 -8.87 3.75 -21.38
N GLN A 127 -7.81 4.34 -20.83
CA GLN A 127 -7.37 4.06 -19.44
C GLN A 127 -8.40 4.56 -18.42
N ILE A 128 -8.99 5.74 -18.68
CA ILE A 128 -10.05 6.30 -17.83
C ILE A 128 -11.28 5.39 -17.89
N LEU A 129 -11.68 4.96 -19.08
CA LEU A 129 -12.83 4.07 -19.27
C LEU A 129 -12.62 2.74 -18.53
N CYS A 130 -11.47 2.08 -18.71
CA CYS A 130 -11.13 0.83 -18.00
C CYS A 130 -11.16 1.02 -16.47
N LEU A 131 -10.66 2.15 -15.98
CA LEU A 131 -10.63 2.46 -14.57
C LEU A 131 -12.05 2.62 -14.01
N ILE A 132 -12.92 3.37 -14.70
CA ILE A 132 -14.33 3.54 -14.35
C ILE A 132 -15.06 2.21 -14.35
N LEU A 133 -14.89 1.38 -15.39
CA LEU A 133 -15.50 0.05 -15.47
C LEU A 133 -15.04 -0.86 -14.31
N ALA A 134 -13.75 -0.85 -13.99
CA ALA A 134 -13.21 -1.61 -12.86
C ALA A 134 -13.80 -1.16 -11.52
N PHE A 135 -14.01 0.15 -11.33
CA PHE A 135 -14.65 0.68 -10.13
C PHE A 135 -16.11 0.24 -10.02
N PHE A 136 -16.89 0.37 -11.09
CA PHE A 136 -18.27 -0.12 -11.12
C PHE A 136 -18.35 -1.63 -10.89
N GLY A 137 -17.43 -2.40 -11.47
CA GLY A 137 -17.32 -3.84 -11.21
C GLY A 137 -17.11 -4.15 -9.72
N CYS A 138 -16.22 -3.40 -9.05
CA CYS A 138 -16.02 -3.54 -7.60
C CYS A 138 -17.31 -3.21 -6.81
N LEU A 139 -18.03 -2.14 -7.18
CA LEU A 139 -19.30 -1.78 -6.54
C LEU A 139 -20.37 -2.86 -6.71
N CYS A 140 -20.48 -3.45 -7.90
CA CYS A 140 -21.44 -4.52 -8.16
C CYS A 140 -21.16 -5.78 -7.32
N ILE A 141 -19.88 -6.14 -7.14
CA ILE A 141 -19.50 -7.33 -6.34
C ILE A 141 -19.80 -7.11 -4.86
N VAL A 142 -19.48 -5.95 -4.34
CA VAL A 142 -19.56 -5.71 -2.89
C VAL A 142 -20.95 -5.31 -2.44
N LYS A 143 -21.79 -4.77 -3.34
CA LYS A 143 -23.15 -4.30 -3.03
C LYS A 143 -23.13 -3.49 -1.71
N PRO A 144 -22.45 -2.33 -1.65
CA PRO A 144 -22.35 -1.57 -0.42
C PRO A 144 -23.77 -1.24 0.07
N GLY A 145 -24.19 -1.93 1.12
CA GLY A 145 -25.44 -1.59 1.80
C GLY A 145 -25.28 -0.18 2.35
N LEU A 146 -26.12 0.74 1.88
CA LEU A 146 -26.12 2.15 2.34
C LEU A 146 -26.65 2.28 3.78
N THR A 147 -27.12 1.20 4.37
CA THR A 147 -27.64 1.16 5.74
C THR A 147 -26.51 0.89 6.72
N ASN A 148 -26.27 1.86 7.62
CA ASN A 148 -25.36 1.78 8.77
C ASN A 148 -23.84 1.83 8.47
N VAL A 149 -23.40 2.53 7.44
CA VAL A 149 -21.96 2.82 7.28
C VAL A 149 -21.57 3.98 8.19
N SER A 150 -20.69 3.74 9.14
CA SER A 150 -20.10 4.81 9.95
C SER A 150 -19.35 5.78 9.05
N VAL A 151 -19.81 7.04 9.03
CA VAL A 151 -19.28 8.06 8.10
C VAL A 151 -17.80 8.33 8.32
N PHE A 152 -17.35 8.42 9.56
CA PHE A 152 -15.96 8.73 9.88
C PHE A 152 -14.97 7.67 9.39
N PRO A 153 -15.14 6.35 9.67
CA PRO A 153 -14.29 5.32 9.09
C PRO A 153 -14.31 5.27 7.56
N ALA A 154 -15.44 5.58 6.93
CA ALA A 154 -15.53 5.65 5.48
C ALA A 154 -14.70 6.81 4.91
N LEU A 155 -14.78 8.00 5.51
CA LEU A 155 -13.94 9.15 5.14
C LEU A 155 -12.45 8.83 5.33
N MET A 156 -12.07 8.17 6.43
CA MET A 156 -10.70 7.68 6.65
C MET A 156 -10.26 6.71 5.55
N GLY A 157 -11.13 5.79 5.11
CA GLY A 157 -10.85 4.89 4.00
C GLY A 157 -10.60 5.62 2.68
N VAL A 158 -11.42 6.62 2.34
CA VAL A 158 -11.23 7.47 1.15
C VAL A 158 -9.93 8.26 1.23
N PHE A 159 -9.67 8.90 2.39
CA PHE A 159 -8.45 9.67 2.61
C PHE A 159 -7.22 8.76 2.55
N GLY A 160 -7.30 7.54 3.09
CA GLY A 160 -6.28 6.51 2.95
C GLY A 160 -6.00 6.16 1.49
N GLY A 161 -7.06 6.00 0.68
CA GLY A 161 -6.97 5.79 -0.76
C GLY A 161 -6.28 6.95 -1.50
N LEU A 162 -6.59 8.19 -1.14
CA LEU A 162 -5.94 9.39 -1.68
C LEU A 162 -4.45 9.41 -1.34
N CYS A 163 -4.10 9.20 -0.07
CA CYS A 163 -2.71 9.14 0.38
C CYS A 163 -1.94 8.01 -0.32
N ALA A 164 -2.55 6.83 -0.47
CA ALA A 164 -1.97 5.71 -1.20
C ALA A 164 -1.75 6.05 -2.68
N GLY A 165 -2.70 6.72 -3.34
CA GLY A 165 -2.58 7.15 -4.73
C GLY A 165 -1.40 8.09 -4.94
N LEU A 166 -1.21 9.08 -4.06
CA LEU A 166 -0.05 9.97 -4.10
C LEU A 166 1.25 9.20 -3.86
N ALA A 167 1.26 8.30 -2.88
CA ALA A 167 2.41 7.46 -2.58
C ALA A 167 2.82 6.58 -3.77
N TYR A 168 1.87 5.97 -4.49
CA TYR A 168 2.13 5.17 -5.69
C TYR A 168 2.67 6.02 -6.85
N THR A 169 2.16 7.24 -7.01
CA THR A 169 2.69 8.19 -8.00
C THR A 169 4.17 8.52 -7.73
N MET A 170 4.55 8.68 -6.45
CA MET A 170 5.96 8.89 -6.08
C MET A 170 6.82 7.66 -6.34
N VAL A 171 6.31 6.44 -6.07
CA VAL A 171 7.00 5.19 -6.43
C VAL A 171 7.24 5.13 -7.95
N ARG A 172 6.23 5.46 -8.77
CA ARG A 172 6.37 5.51 -10.22
C ARG A 172 7.43 6.51 -10.66
N LYS A 173 7.41 7.73 -10.07
CA LYS A 173 8.43 8.77 -10.35
C LYS A 173 9.84 8.28 -10.06
N MET A 174 10.05 7.64 -8.90
CA MET A 174 11.34 7.07 -8.54
C MET A 174 11.74 5.89 -9.45
N GLY A 175 10.77 5.07 -9.86
CA GLY A 175 10.97 3.98 -10.81
C GLY A 175 11.46 4.48 -12.17
N MET A 176 10.91 5.58 -12.69
CA MET A 176 11.40 6.26 -13.92
C MET A 176 12.85 6.71 -13.78
N GLN A 177 13.29 7.07 -12.58
CA GLN A 177 14.67 7.43 -12.26
C GLN A 177 15.56 6.22 -11.94
N ARG A 178 15.07 5.00 -12.20
CA ARG A 178 15.76 3.70 -12.00
C ARG A 178 16.12 3.41 -10.54
N VAL A 179 15.38 3.93 -9.58
CA VAL A 179 15.51 3.53 -8.18
C VAL A 179 14.96 2.11 -8.03
N LYS A 180 15.72 1.21 -7.42
CA LYS A 180 15.31 -0.19 -7.25
C LYS A 180 14.18 -0.31 -6.23
N GLY A 181 13.15 -1.09 -6.55
CA GLY A 181 11.96 -1.30 -5.70
C GLY A 181 12.28 -1.66 -4.23
N PRO A 182 13.15 -2.64 -3.95
CA PRO A 182 13.52 -3.00 -2.58
C PRO A 182 14.07 -1.84 -1.74
N VAL A 183 14.77 -0.88 -2.37
CA VAL A 183 15.26 0.34 -1.67
C VAL A 183 14.08 1.19 -1.21
N ILE A 184 13.09 1.40 -2.09
CA ILE A 184 11.90 2.20 -1.78
C ILE A 184 11.09 1.54 -0.65
N VAL A 185 10.92 0.21 -0.72
CA VAL A 185 10.20 -0.57 0.31
C VAL A 185 10.92 -0.48 1.65
N PHE A 186 12.25 -0.67 1.66
CA PHE A 186 13.04 -0.58 2.89
C PHE A 186 12.89 0.78 3.58
N TYR A 187 13.13 1.88 2.85
CA TYR A 187 13.00 3.22 3.43
C TYR A 187 11.58 3.52 3.90
N PHE A 188 10.58 3.13 3.14
CA PHE A 188 9.19 3.30 3.52
C PHE A 188 8.84 2.52 4.79
N SER A 189 9.21 1.24 4.85
CA SER A 189 8.89 0.38 5.97
C SER A 189 9.66 0.78 7.23
N ALA A 190 10.95 1.15 7.09
CA ALA A 190 11.74 1.67 8.20
C ALA A 190 11.16 3.00 8.74
N PHE A 191 10.83 3.94 7.87
CA PHE A 191 10.19 5.20 8.25
C PHE A 191 8.85 4.97 8.96
N SER A 192 7.99 4.12 8.39
CA SER A 192 6.68 3.78 8.98
C SER A 192 6.83 3.14 10.35
N THR A 193 7.81 2.25 10.52
CA THR A 193 8.11 1.62 11.81
C THR A 193 8.57 2.65 12.83
N LEU A 194 9.54 3.51 12.45
CA LEU A 194 10.12 4.49 13.36
C LEU A 194 9.11 5.55 13.83
N ILE A 195 8.24 6.03 12.91
CA ILE A 195 7.31 7.12 13.25
C ILE A 195 6.19 6.67 14.19
N VAL A 196 5.87 5.38 14.24
CA VAL A 196 4.83 4.85 15.14
C VAL A 196 5.37 4.37 16.49
N ILE A 197 6.71 4.27 16.67
CA ILE A 197 7.33 3.86 17.93
C ILE A 197 6.88 4.70 19.13
N PRO A 198 6.84 6.06 19.07
CA PRO A 198 6.44 6.86 20.22
C PRO A 198 5.02 6.56 20.68
N TRP A 199 4.11 6.30 19.72
CA TRP A 199 2.74 5.94 20.04
C TRP A 199 2.66 4.55 20.67
N ILE A 200 3.39 3.57 20.12
CA ILE A 200 3.45 2.20 20.64
C ILE A 200 4.04 2.20 22.05
N ALA A 201 5.09 2.94 22.31
CA ALA A 201 5.69 3.03 23.65
C ALA A 201 4.71 3.49 24.72
N ALA A 202 3.71 4.31 24.34
CA ALA A 202 2.68 4.81 25.25
C ALA A 202 1.45 3.89 25.37
N HIS A 203 1.13 3.11 24.33
CA HIS A 203 -0.15 2.37 24.23
C HIS A 203 0.05 0.91 23.79
N PHE A 204 1.18 0.29 24.13
CA PHE A 204 1.49 -1.07 23.69
C PHE A 204 0.53 -2.10 24.30
N VAL A 205 -0.11 -2.87 23.43
CA VAL A 205 -0.93 -4.02 23.78
C VAL A 205 -0.16 -5.29 23.42
N MET A 206 0.17 -6.13 24.40
CA MET A 206 0.98 -7.32 24.14
C MET A 206 0.22 -8.31 23.22
N PRO A 207 0.64 -8.52 21.97
CA PRO A 207 -0.03 -9.47 21.09
C PRO A 207 0.19 -10.90 21.57
N THR A 208 -0.82 -11.73 21.45
CA THR A 208 -0.70 -13.16 21.72
C THR A 208 0.23 -13.83 20.70
N PRO A 209 0.87 -14.98 21.01
CA PRO A 209 1.73 -15.70 20.06
C PRO A 209 1.04 -15.99 18.72
N LYS A 210 -0.26 -16.28 18.77
CA LYS A 210 -1.10 -16.48 17.58
C LYS A 210 -1.23 -15.20 16.73
N GLN A 211 -1.46 -14.07 17.39
CA GLN A 211 -1.51 -12.76 16.69
C GLN A 211 -0.18 -12.37 16.08
N ILE A 212 0.95 -12.65 16.74
CA ILE A 212 2.29 -12.40 16.18
C ILE A 212 2.47 -13.18 14.88
N LEU A 213 2.10 -14.47 14.85
CA LEU A 213 2.20 -15.27 13.64
C LEU A 213 1.34 -14.71 12.49
N ILE A 214 0.13 -14.28 12.80
CA ILE A 214 -0.79 -13.64 11.86
C ILE A 214 -0.21 -12.33 11.31
N LEU A 215 0.38 -11.51 12.18
CA LEU A 215 1.00 -10.23 11.80
C LEU A 215 2.26 -10.41 10.95
N ILE A 216 3.04 -11.48 11.19
CA ILE A 216 4.14 -11.88 10.30
C ILE A 216 3.58 -12.22 8.90
N GLY A 217 2.50 -13.00 8.84
CA GLY A 217 1.82 -13.28 7.57
C GLY A 217 1.34 -12.01 6.85
N ALA A 218 0.80 -11.05 7.60
CA ALA A 218 0.41 -9.74 7.05
C ALA A 218 1.61 -8.95 6.50
N GLY A 219 2.76 -9.01 7.15
CA GLY A 219 3.99 -8.37 6.70
C GLY A 219 4.59 -9.01 5.45
N LEU A 220 4.50 -10.34 5.32
CA LEU A 220 4.96 -11.06 4.13
C LEU A 220 4.04 -10.84 2.92
N GLY A 221 2.74 -10.60 3.13
CA GLY A 221 1.78 -10.27 2.07
C GLY A 221 1.84 -8.82 1.58
N ALA A 222 2.72 -8.00 2.15
CA ALA A 222 2.87 -6.58 1.86
C ALA A 222 4.03 -6.30 0.93
#